data_221902e4aac38beaeb1ca4e3134a48e4
#
_entry.id   221902e4aac38beaeb1ca4e3134a48e4
#
_cell.length_a   1.000
_cell.length_b   1.000
_cell.length_c   1.000
_cell.angle_alpha   90.00
_cell.angle_beta   90.00
_cell.angle_gamma   90.00
#
_symmetry.space_group_name_H-M   'P 1'
#
loop_
_entity.id
_entity.type
_entity.pdbx_description
1 polymer ?
#
loop_
_entity_poly.entity_id
_entity_poly.type
_entity_poly.pdbx_seq_one_letter_code
_entity_poly.pdbx_strand_id
1 'polypeptide(L)'
;MIISMSDILCVTNRSLCKEDFFVRIEKIAKTEAAGIILREKDLSEEEYQALAEKILTICQKQKMQCILHTHTNVARKLAYNAIHLPMPILRTLSKEERDAFQILGASCHSLEEAVEAENLGCTYITAGHIYETDCKKGLPGRGVEFLRNICEAVSIPVYAIGGINPENICEVKKAGAAGGCIMSGSVSYTHLTL
;
A
#
# COMPACT_ATOMS: atom_id res chain seq x y z
N MET A 1 7.79 -19.89 10.80
CA MET A 1 7.89 -19.13 9.52
C MET A 1 8.49 -17.80 9.88
N ILE A 2 9.63 -17.45 9.28
CA ILE A 2 10.32 -16.18 9.55
C ILE A 2 9.59 -15.10 8.77
N ILE A 3 9.26 -13.98 9.41
CA ILE A 3 8.67 -12.80 8.75
C ILE A 3 9.78 -12.17 7.90
N SER A 4 9.55 -12.06 6.60
CA SER A 4 10.43 -11.28 5.73
C SER A 4 9.89 -9.86 5.58
N MET A 5 10.76 -8.86 5.54
CA MET A 5 10.37 -7.49 5.19
C MET A 5 9.80 -7.40 3.78
N SER A 6 10.15 -8.33 2.88
CA SER A 6 9.57 -8.45 1.54
C SER A 6 8.05 -8.74 1.53
N ASP A 7 7.48 -9.11 2.69
CA ASP A 7 6.04 -9.30 2.85
C ASP A 7 5.30 -7.99 3.23
N ILE A 8 6.02 -6.87 3.39
CA ILE A 8 5.47 -5.62 3.93
C ILE A 8 5.43 -4.51 2.88
N LEU A 9 4.25 -3.94 2.68
CA LEU A 9 4.07 -2.65 2.01
C LEU A 9 3.97 -1.53 3.06
N CYS A 10 4.87 -0.57 3.00
CA CYS A 10 4.85 0.59 3.90
C CYS A 10 3.94 1.67 3.32
N VAL A 11 2.88 2.04 4.04
CA VAL A 11 1.97 3.13 3.64
C VAL A 11 2.34 4.39 4.40
N THR A 12 2.61 5.48 3.70
CA THR A 12 3.02 6.71 4.36
C THR A 12 1.84 7.48 4.98
N ASN A 13 2.14 8.19 6.04
CA ASN A 13 1.34 9.26 6.61
C ASN A 13 2.31 10.14 7.40
N ARG A 14 2.71 11.29 6.83
CA ARG A 14 3.72 12.16 7.43
C ARG A 14 3.28 12.75 8.76
N SER A 15 1.96 12.95 8.97
CA SER A 15 1.44 13.50 10.23
C SER A 15 1.62 12.55 11.42
N LEU A 16 1.86 11.26 11.18
CA LEU A 16 2.13 10.26 12.21
C LEU A 16 3.63 10.04 12.46
N CYS A 17 4.51 10.67 11.67
CA CYS A 17 5.95 10.55 11.85
C CYS A 17 6.40 11.35 13.07
N LYS A 18 7.14 10.69 13.98
CA LYS A 18 7.74 11.31 15.16
C LYS A 18 9.14 11.90 14.89
N GLU A 19 9.70 11.66 13.73
CA GLU A 19 10.98 12.17 13.24
C GLU A 19 10.79 12.86 11.90
N ASP A 20 11.86 13.43 11.33
CA ASP A 20 11.81 13.98 9.97
C ASP A 20 11.34 12.95 8.96
N PHE A 21 10.38 13.33 8.12
CA PHE A 21 9.72 12.41 7.20
C PHE A 21 10.70 11.83 6.16
N PHE A 22 11.62 12.63 5.64
CA PHE A 22 12.60 12.16 4.66
C PHE A 22 13.59 11.18 5.27
N VAL A 23 14.02 11.45 6.52
CA VAL A 23 14.86 10.51 7.29
C VAL A 23 14.12 9.17 7.48
N ARG A 24 12.82 9.21 7.79
CA ARG A 24 12.00 7.99 7.90
C ARG A 24 11.94 7.23 6.58
N ILE A 25 11.69 7.91 5.47
CA ILE A 25 11.64 7.27 4.14
C ILE A 25 12.99 6.67 3.77
N GLU A 26 14.10 7.36 4.05
CA GLU A 26 15.45 6.80 3.80
C GLU A 26 15.70 5.51 4.59
N LYS A 27 15.26 5.45 5.86
CA LYS A 27 15.37 4.25 6.68
C LYS A 27 14.54 3.10 6.09
N ILE A 28 13.29 3.35 5.71
CA ILE A 28 12.42 2.34 5.08
C ILE A 28 13.01 1.89 3.75
N ALA A 29 13.49 2.81 2.91
CA ALA A 29 14.04 2.50 1.60
C ALA A 29 15.31 1.63 1.65
N LYS A 30 16.00 1.57 2.79
CA LYS A 30 17.14 0.67 3.03
C LYS A 30 16.75 -0.73 3.50
N THR A 31 15.47 -0.97 3.77
CA THR A 31 14.98 -2.31 4.14
C THR A 31 14.64 -3.11 2.89
N GLU A 32 14.31 -4.38 3.08
CA GLU A 32 13.80 -5.27 2.02
C GLU A 32 12.28 -5.22 1.90
N ALA A 33 11.62 -4.11 2.31
CA ALA A 33 10.18 -3.96 2.17
C ALA A 33 9.74 -4.16 0.71
N ALA A 34 8.55 -4.72 0.50
CA ALA A 34 7.97 -4.92 -0.84
C ALA A 34 7.77 -3.60 -1.60
N GLY A 35 7.60 -2.50 -0.87
CA GLY A 35 7.46 -1.18 -1.45
C GLY A 35 6.95 -0.13 -0.47
N ILE A 36 6.92 1.11 -0.95
CA ILE A 36 6.38 2.27 -0.23
C ILE A 36 5.20 2.82 -1.03
N ILE A 37 4.01 2.87 -0.43
CA ILE A 37 2.85 3.58 -0.97
C ILE A 37 2.88 5.01 -0.41
N LEU A 38 3.14 6.00 -1.27
CA LEU A 38 3.18 7.42 -0.89
C LEU A 38 1.75 7.98 -0.79
N ARG A 39 1.19 7.95 0.42
CA ARG A 39 -0.19 8.32 0.70
C ARG A 39 -0.28 9.52 1.64
N GLU A 40 -0.40 10.71 1.06
CA GLU A 40 -0.54 11.99 1.78
C GLU A 40 -1.81 12.71 1.28
N LYS A 41 -2.92 12.47 1.97
CA LYS A 41 -4.27 12.88 1.53
C LYS A 41 -4.59 14.35 1.72
N ASP A 42 -3.83 15.02 2.55
CA ASP A 42 -4.02 16.40 2.98
C ASP A 42 -3.25 17.41 2.11
N LEU A 43 -2.47 16.93 1.14
CA LEU A 43 -1.73 17.77 0.21
C LEU A 43 -2.56 18.11 -1.02
N SER A 44 -2.37 19.32 -1.54
CA SER A 44 -2.78 19.69 -2.90
C SER A 44 -2.00 18.85 -3.95
N GLU A 45 -2.46 18.87 -5.19
CA GLU A 45 -1.77 18.13 -6.27
C GLU A 45 -0.34 18.64 -6.47
N GLU A 46 -0.12 19.96 -6.39
CA GLU A 46 1.20 20.60 -6.54
C GLU A 46 2.13 20.25 -5.38
N GLU A 47 1.63 20.29 -4.15
CA GLU A 47 2.40 19.90 -2.97
C GLU A 47 2.75 18.43 -2.99
N TYR A 48 1.79 17.58 -3.40
CA TYR A 48 2.02 16.15 -3.54
C TYR A 48 3.06 15.85 -4.64
N GLN A 49 3.02 16.55 -5.78
CA GLN A 49 4.01 16.42 -6.83
C GLN A 49 5.41 16.75 -6.31
N ALA A 50 5.57 17.91 -5.67
CA ALA A 50 6.86 18.34 -5.12
C ALA A 50 7.43 17.36 -4.07
N LEU A 51 6.54 16.74 -3.27
CA LEU A 51 6.91 15.69 -2.33
C LEU A 51 7.31 14.40 -3.07
N ALA A 52 6.50 13.97 -4.03
CA ALA A 52 6.71 12.75 -4.81
C ALA A 52 8.08 12.76 -5.51
N GLU A 53 8.48 13.86 -6.15
CA GLU A 53 9.78 14.01 -6.82
C GLU A 53 10.95 13.71 -5.86
N LYS A 54 10.88 14.22 -4.64
CA LYS A 54 11.91 13.98 -3.60
C LYS A 54 11.92 12.54 -3.14
N ILE A 55 10.74 11.96 -2.86
CA ILE A 55 10.61 10.59 -2.38
C ILE A 55 11.03 9.58 -3.46
N LEU A 56 10.64 9.80 -4.72
CA LEU A 56 11.07 8.96 -5.84
C LEU A 56 12.59 8.95 -5.98
N THR A 57 13.25 10.11 -5.79
CA THR A 57 14.70 10.21 -5.82
C THR A 57 15.35 9.37 -4.71
N ILE A 58 14.80 9.41 -3.49
CA ILE A 58 15.29 8.61 -2.36
C ILE A 58 15.12 7.11 -2.66
N CYS A 59 13.92 6.71 -3.10
CA CYS A 59 13.60 5.32 -3.39
C CYS A 59 14.48 4.77 -4.53
N GLN A 60 14.69 5.54 -5.59
CA GLN A 60 15.53 5.15 -6.72
C GLN A 60 16.98 4.86 -6.30
N LYS A 61 17.57 5.70 -5.42
CA LYS A 61 18.93 5.49 -4.90
C LYS A 61 19.07 4.17 -4.15
N GLN A 62 18.02 3.72 -3.49
CA GLN A 62 18.00 2.48 -2.69
C GLN A 62 17.37 1.29 -3.45
N LYS A 63 16.97 1.47 -4.70
CA LYS A 63 16.23 0.48 -5.51
C LYS A 63 14.92 0.02 -4.85
N MET A 64 14.31 0.89 -4.04
CA MET A 64 13.03 0.63 -3.38
C MET A 64 11.89 0.99 -4.32
N GLN A 65 10.91 0.07 -4.46
CA GLN A 65 9.69 0.37 -5.20
C GLN A 65 8.86 1.44 -4.46
N CYS A 66 8.64 2.56 -5.11
CA CYS A 66 7.67 3.56 -4.66
C CYS A 66 6.39 3.42 -5.49
N ILE A 67 5.24 3.62 -4.87
CA ILE A 67 3.92 3.56 -5.51
C ILE A 67 3.21 4.86 -5.16
N LEU A 68 2.87 5.66 -6.13
CA LEU A 68 2.10 6.89 -5.92
C LEU A 68 0.67 6.53 -5.51
N HIS A 69 -0.04 7.45 -4.85
CA HIS A 69 -1.39 7.18 -4.38
C HIS A 69 -2.36 8.27 -4.86
N THR A 70 -3.48 7.86 -5.45
CA THR A 70 -4.63 8.73 -5.81
C THR A 70 -4.36 9.71 -6.95
N HIS A 71 -3.25 10.44 -6.97
CA HIS A 71 -2.97 11.55 -7.89
C HIS A 71 -2.51 11.06 -9.27
N THR A 72 -3.46 10.62 -10.11
CA THR A 72 -3.20 10.12 -11.46
C THR A 72 -2.54 11.15 -12.38
N ASN A 73 -2.93 12.44 -12.24
CA ASN A 73 -2.31 13.53 -13.01
C ASN A 73 -0.83 13.70 -12.65
N VAL A 74 -0.48 13.59 -11.36
CA VAL A 74 0.94 13.67 -10.94
C VAL A 74 1.72 12.49 -11.50
N ALA A 75 1.18 11.27 -11.46
CA ALA A 75 1.82 10.10 -12.03
C ALA A 75 2.10 10.31 -13.53
N ARG A 76 1.14 10.85 -14.28
CA ARG A 76 1.33 11.19 -15.72
C ARG A 76 2.38 12.28 -15.93
N LYS A 77 2.32 13.39 -15.18
CA LYS A 77 3.30 14.49 -15.28
C LYS A 77 4.73 14.02 -15.01
N LEU A 78 4.90 13.08 -14.07
CA LEU A 78 6.20 12.52 -13.72
C LEU A 78 6.60 11.32 -14.60
N ALA A 79 5.78 10.95 -15.59
CA ALA A 79 5.94 9.74 -16.41
C ALA A 79 6.22 8.49 -15.55
N TYR A 80 5.51 8.38 -14.40
CA TYR A 80 5.70 7.33 -13.40
C TYR A 80 4.58 6.30 -13.49
N ASN A 81 4.94 5.03 -13.56
CA ASN A 81 4.05 3.93 -13.95
C ASN A 81 3.62 3.02 -12.78
N ALA A 82 3.72 3.48 -11.53
CA ALA A 82 3.27 2.75 -10.35
C ALA A 82 2.30 3.61 -9.52
N ILE A 83 1.06 3.14 -9.38
CA ILE A 83 0.02 3.87 -8.65
C ILE A 83 -0.90 2.92 -7.87
N HIS A 84 -1.40 3.38 -6.74
CA HIS A 84 -2.43 2.74 -5.92
C HIS A 84 -3.65 3.65 -5.81
N LEU A 85 -4.83 3.12 -6.11
CA LEU A 85 -6.06 3.89 -6.22
C LEU A 85 -7.17 3.38 -5.30
N PRO A 86 -8.00 4.28 -4.73
CA PRO A 86 -9.31 3.88 -4.22
C PRO A 86 -10.21 3.44 -5.39
N MET A 87 -11.09 2.46 -5.16
CA MET A 87 -12.01 1.94 -6.19
C MET A 87 -12.80 3.01 -6.94
N PRO A 88 -13.36 4.06 -6.28
CA PRO A 88 -14.08 5.12 -7.01
C PRO A 88 -13.22 5.82 -8.07
N ILE A 89 -11.94 6.02 -7.83
CA ILE A 89 -11.03 6.64 -8.81
C ILE A 89 -10.65 5.63 -9.89
N LEU A 90 -10.34 4.39 -9.52
CA LEU A 90 -10.01 3.33 -10.49
C LEU A 90 -11.11 3.16 -11.54
N ARG A 91 -12.39 3.20 -11.12
CA ARG A 91 -13.57 3.08 -12.00
C ARG A 91 -13.71 4.23 -13.02
N THR A 92 -13.11 5.40 -12.74
CA THR A 92 -13.19 6.55 -13.65
C THR A 92 -12.15 6.51 -14.77
N LEU A 93 -11.13 5.68 -14.63
CA LEU A 93 -10.06 5.60 -15.63
C LEU A 93 -10.50 4.75 -16.83
N SER A 94 -10.17 5.21 -18.04
CA SER A 94 -10.31 4.41 -19.25
C SER A 94 -9.36 3.20 -19.22
N LYS A 95 -9.57 2.25 -20.12
CA LYS A 95 -8.67 1.08 -20.23
C LYS A 95 -7.25 1.53 -20.57
N GLU A 96 -7.11 2.47 -21.52
CA GLU A 96 -5.82 3.00 -21.96
C GLU A 96 -5.07 3.69 -20.82
N GLU A 97 -5.80 4.42 -19.95
CA GLU A 97 -5.22 5.07 -18.78
C GLU A 97 -4.74 4.06 -17.74
N ARG A 98 -5.46 2.95 -17.56
CA ARG A 98 -5.05 1.87 -16.65
C ARG A 98 -3.85 1.11 -17.20
N ASP A 99 -3.86 0.78 -18.49
CA ASP A 99 -2.78 0.03 -19.17
C ASP A 99 -1.44 0.80 -19.18
N ALA A 100 -1.46 2.12 -18.97
CA ALA A 100 -0.24 2.93 -18.82
C ALA A 100 0.53 2.64 -17.51
N PHE A 101 -0.10 1.99 -16.53
CA PHE A 101 0.55 1.66 -15.26
C PHE A 101 1.05 0.22 -15.25
N GLN A 102 2.35 0.04 -15.05
CA GLN A 102 2.97 -1.27 -14.83
C GLN A 102 2.59 -1.88 -13.48
N ILE A 103 2.46 -1.02 -12.46
CA ILE A 103 1.98 -1.37 -11.12
C ILE A 103 0.72 -0.57 -10.86
N LEU A 104 -0.42 -1.23 -10.93
CA LEU A 104 -1.73 -0.66 -10.65
C LEU A 104 -2.32 -1.39 -9.44
N GLY A 105 -2.40 -0.71 -8.31
CA GLY A 105 -2.99 -1.26 -7.09
C GLY A 105 -4.35 -0.66 -6.79
N ALA A 106 -5.20 -1.39 -6.07
CA ALA A 106 -6.49 -0.88 -5.58
C ALA A 106 -6.74 -1.20 -4.11
N SER A 107 -7.42 -0.27 -3.41
CA SER A 107 -7.96 -0.50 -2.07
C SER A 107 -9.36 -1.10 -2.17
N CYS A 108 -9.53 -2.37 -1.72
CA CYS A 108 -10.77 -3.11 -1.77
C CYS A 108 -11.34 -3.35 -0.37
N HIS A 109 -12.66 -3.17 -0.26
CA HIS A 109 -13.40 -3.31 1.00
C HIS A 109 -14.50 -4.37 0.93
N SER A 110 -14.64 -5.07 -0.19
CA SER A 110 -15.54 -6.22 -0.35
C SER A 110 -14.95 -7.22 -1.33
N LEU A 111 -15.56 -8.40 -1.40
CA LEU A 111 -15.20 -9.44 -2.36
C LEU A 111 -15.44 -8.97 -3.80
N GLU A 112 -16.58 -8.29 -4.01
CA GLU A 112 -16.98 -7.74 -5.31
C GLU A 112 -15.96 -6.71 -5.80
N GLU A 113 -15.50 -5.82 -4.92
CA GLU A 113 -14.45 -4.84 -5.24
C GLU A 113 -13.12 -5.50 -5.60
N ALA A 114 -12.76 -6.60 -4.94
CA ALA A 114 -11.53 -7.34 -5.24
C ALA A 114 -11.57 -7.98 -6.64
N VAL A 115 -12.66 -8.64 -6.97
CA VAL A 115 -12.88 -9.25 -8.30
C VAL A 115 -12.97 -8.16 -9.37
N GLU A 116 -13.67 -7.06 -9.09
CA GLU A 116 -13.75 -5.92 -10.01
C GLU A 116 -12.37 -5.31 -10.28
N ALA A 117 -11.55 -5.10 -9.24
CA ALA A 117 -10.20 -4.55 -9.37
C ALA A 117 -9.30 -5.44 -10.26
N GLU A 118 -9.36 -6.76 -10.08
CA GLU A 118 -8.65 -7.70 -10.95
C GLU A 118 -9.12 -7.59 -12.41
N ASN A 119 -10.43 -7.56 -12.64
CA ASN A 119 -11.01 -7.40 -13.99
C ASN A 119 -10.66 -6.04 -14.63
N LEU A 120 -10.44 -5.01 -13.84
CA LEU A 120 -9.98 -3.69 -14.30
C LEU A 120 -8.47 -3.64 -14.56
N GLY A 121 -7.74 -4.75 -14.36
CA GLY A 121 -6.32 -4.88 -14.68
C GLY A 121 -5.39 -4.48 -13.53
N CYS A 122 -5.87 -4.46 -12.28
CA CYS A 122 -4.98 -4.27 -11.14
C CYS A 122 -3.95 -5.41 -11.07
N THR A 123 -2.72 -5.06 -10.73
CA THR A 123 -1.61 -6.01 -10.56
C THR A 123 -1.48 -6.49 -9.12
N TYR A 124 -2.13 -5.83 -8.18
CA TYR A 124 -2.29 -6.23 -6.78
C TYR A 124 -3.45 -5.46 -6.15
N ILE A 125 -3.92 -5.91 -5.01
CA ILE A 125 -4.91 -5.19 -4.19
C ILE A 125 -4.50 -5.11 -2.72
N THR A 126 -5.06 -4.13 -2.01
CA THR A 126 -5.09 -4.14 -0.55
C THR A 126 -6.50 -4.47 -0.09
N ALA A 127 -6.63 -5.39 0.87
CA ALA A 127 -7.91 -5.83 1.43
C ALA A 127 -8.01 -5.44 2.92
N GLY A 128 -9.08 -4.80 3.30
CA GLY A 128 -9.22 -4.40 4.70
C GLY A 128 -10.46 -3.61 5.06
N HIS A 129 -10.53 -3.21 6.37
CA HIS A 129 -9.50 -3.43 7.41
C HIS A 129 -9.70 -4.79 8.10
N ILE A 130 -8.61 -5.52 8.29
CA ILE A 130 -8.69 -6.90 8.79
C ILE A 130 -8.88 -6.94 10.30
N TYR A 131 -8.06 -6.19 11.04
CA TYR A 131 -8.14 -6.06 12.51
C TYR A 131 -8.56 -4.65 12.91
N GLU A 132 -8.97 -4.48 14.14
CA GLU A 132 -9.26 -3.16 14.71
C GLU A 132 -8.06 -2.23 14.55
N THR A 133 -8.33 -0.96 14.27
CA THR A 133 -7.29 0.03 14.02
C THR A 133 -7.76 1.43 14.41
N ASP A 134 -6.88 2.22 14.97
CA ASP A 134 -7.15 3.62 15.31
C ASP A 134 -7.61 4.48 14.12
N CYS A 135 -7.21 4.10 12.90
CA CYS A 135 -7.64 4.78 11.68
C CYS A 135 -9.13 4.59 11.36
N LYS A 136 -9.80 3.61 11.99
CA LYS A 136 -11.23 3.29 11.82
C LYS A 136 -11.89 3.00 13.16
N LYS A 137 -11.69 3.90 14.15
CA LYS A 137 -12.28 3.77 15.50
C LYS A 137 -13.76 3.47 15.46
N GLY A 138 -14.18 2.46 16.23
CA GLY A 138 -15.58 2.06 16.37
C GLY A 138 -16.12 1.14 15.26
N LEU A 139 -15.31 0.78 14.28
CA LEU A 139 -15.67 -0.23 13.29
C LEU A 139 -14.91 -1.53 13.60
N PRO A 140 -15.62 -2.67 13.79
CA PRO A 140 -14.96 -3.95 14.00
C PRO A 140 -14.15 -4.35 12.76
N GLY A 141 -13.02 -5.00 12.98
CA GLY A 141 -12.24 -5.60 11.89
C GLY A 141 -13.07 -6.66 11.15
N ARG A 142 -12.83 -6.82 9.85
CA ARG A 142 -13.54 -7.78 9.00
C ARG A 142 -13.10 -9.23 9.24
N GLY A 143 -11.94 -9.40 9.89
CA GLY A 143 -11.38 -10.70 10.25
C GLY A 143 -10.63 -11.40 9.13
N VAL A 144 -9.95 -12.46 9.52
CA VAL A 144 -9.07 -13.26 8.63
C VAL A 144 -9.88 -14.08 7.62
N GLU A 145 -11.12 -14.46 7.96
CA GLU A 145 -11.99 -15.22 7.05
C GLU A 145 -12.40 -14.36 5.83
N PHE A 146 -12.71 -13.09 6.06
CA PHE A 146 -12.93 -12.14 4.97
C PHE A 146 -11.69 -12.04 4.03
N LEU A 147 -10.48 -11.99 4.62
CA LEU A 147 -9.25 -11.96 3.85
C LEU A 147 -9.07 -13.23 3.02
N ARG A 148 -9.33 -14.41 3.62
CA ARG A 148 -9.25 -15.70 2.95
C ARG A 148 -10.16 -15.77 1.73
N ASN A 149 -11.43 -15.39 1.89
CA ASN A 149 -12.41 -15.37 0.81
C ASN A 149 -11.95 -14.49 -0.36
N ILE A 150 -11.33 -13.34 -0.09
CA ILE A 150 -10.75 -12.48 -1.13
C ILE A 150 -9.57 -13.19 -1.81
N CYS A 151 -8.63 -13.75 -1.03
CA CYS A 151 -7.45 -14.43 -1.61
C CYS A 151 -7.82 -15.64 -2.47
N GLU A 152 -8.92 -16.31 -2.15
CA GLU A 152 -9.44 -17.44 -2.95
C GLU A 152 -10.16 -17.00 -4.23
N ALA A 153 -10.68 -15.77 -4.26
CA ALA A 153 -11.48 -15.26 -5.37
C ALA A 153 -10.67 -14.57 -6.47
N VAL A 154 -9.43 -14.13 -6.17
CA VAL A 154 -8.57 -13.41 -7.11
C VAL A 154 -7.23 -14.12 -7.27
N SER A 155 -6.60 -13.98 -8.43
CA SER A 155 -5.28 -14.54 -8.72
C SER A 155 -4.13 -13.56 -8.48
N ILE A 156 -4.43 -12.27 -8.40
CA ILE A 156 -3.44 -11.22 -8.14
C ILE A 156 -3.07 -11.16 -6.65
N PRO A 157 -1.84 -10.71 -6.30
CA PRO A 157 -1.41 -10.57 -4.92
C PRO A 157 -2.35 -9.70 -4.08
N VAL A 158 -2.73 -10.21 -2.90
CA VAL A 158 -3.54 -9.51 -1.90
C VAL A 158 -2.67 -9.13 -0.72
N TYR A 159 -2.64 -7.85 -0.36
CA TYR A 159 -2.01 -7.36 0.86
C TYR A 159 -3.08 -6.97 1.88
N ALA A 160 -3.01 -7.54 3.07
CA ALA A 160 -3.93 -7.20 4.15
C ALA A 160 -3.62 -5.81 4.72
N ILE A 161 -4.64 -5.01 5.04
CA ILE A 161 -4.47 -3.70 5.67
C ILE A 161 -5.42 -3.53 6.86
N GLY A 162 -4.97 -2.75 7.85
CA GLY A 162 -5.71 -2.44 9.08
C GLY A 162 -5.34 -3.35 10.23
N GLY A 163 -4.64 -2.78 11.22
CA GLY A 163 -4.19 -3.46 12.43
C GLY A 163 -3.09 -4.51 12.22
N ILE A 164 -2.44 -4.50 11.05
CA ILE A 164 -1.35 -5.45 10.73
C ILE A 164 -0.09 -5.09 11.52
N ASN A 165 0.50 -6.10 12.13
CA ASN A 165 1.71 -5.99 12.94
C ASN A 165 2.52 -7.31 12.90
N PRO A 166 3.74 -7.39 13.49
CA PRO A 166 4.55 -8.61 13.48
C PRO A 166 3.91 -9.83 14.14
N GLU A 167 2.99 -9.63 15.07
CA GLU A 167 2.36 -10.71 15.83
C GLU A 167 1.31 -11.44 14.99
N ASN A 168 0.63 -10.71 14.06
CA ASN A 168 -0.47 -11.25 13.26
C ASN A 168 -0.15 -11.48 11.77
N ILE A 169 0.97 -11.00 11.25
CA ILE A 169 1.32 -11.16 9.83
C ILE A 169 1.41 -12.64 9.40
N CYS A 170 1.81 -13.54 10.29
CA CYS A 170 1.84 -14.97 9.99
C CYS A 170 0.44 -15.55 9.76
N GLU A 171 -0.57 -15.07 10.49
CA GLU A 171 -1.96 -15.46 10.30
C GLU A 171 -2.51 -14.95 8.96
N VAL A 172 -2.19 -13.69 8.64
CA VAL A 172 -2.53 -13.06 7.35
C VAL A 172 -1.98 -13.87 6.17
N LYS A 173 -0.72 -14.28 6.23
CA LYS A 173 -0.11 -15.12 5.18
C LYS A 173 -0.74 -16.50 5.08
N LYS A 174 -1.12 -17.13 6.19
CA LYS A 174 -1.85 -18.40 6.21
C LYS A 174 -3.24 -18.30 5.56
N ALA A 175 -3.84 -17.12 5.57
CA ALA A 175 -5.09 -16.85 4.86
C ALA A 175 -4.93 -16.70 3.34
N GLY A 176 -3.69 -16.77 2.81
CA GLY A 176 -3.41 -16.66 1.39
C GLY A 176 -2.89 -15.30 0.94
N ALA A 177 -2.79 -14.31 1.83
CA ALA A 177 -2.27 -13.00 1.46
C ALA A 177 -0.76 -13.05 1.12
N ALA A 178 -0.34 -12.26 0.16
CA ALA A 178 1.06 -12.05 -0.19
C ALA A 178 1.83 -11.37 0.95
N GLY A 179 1.13 -10.54 1.74
CA GLY A 179 1.71 -9.83 2.86
C GLY A 179 0.75 -8.84 3.51
N GLY A 180 1.30 -7.83 4.18
CA GLY A 180 0.51 -6.82 4.87
C GLY A 180 0.98 -5.40 4.63
N CYS A 181 0.06 -4.45 4.80
CA CYS A 181 0.33 -3.02 4.76
C CYS A 181 0.48 -2.46 6.17
N ILE A 182 1.56 -1.75 6.42
CA ILE A 182 1.84 -1.09 7.71
C ILE A 182 2.02 0.41 7.46
N MET A 183 1.40 1.25 8.31
CA MET A 183 1.56 2.70 8.23
C MET A 183 2.92 3.13 8.78
N SER A 184 3.61 4.01 8.08
CA SER A 184 4.97 4.47 8.42
C SER A 184 5.12 5.12 9.80
N GLY A 185 4.03 5.69 10.36
CA GLY A 185 4.05 6.28 11.71
C GLY A 185 4.10 5.26 12.84
N SER A 186 3.65 4.04 12.63
CA SER A 186 3.68 2.94 13.60
C SER A 186 4.92 2.04 13.45
N VAL A 187 5.74 2.26 12.41
CA VAL A 187 6.97 1.48 12.19
C VAL A 187 8.11 2.03 13.05
N SER A 188 8.00 1.92 14.36
CA SER A 188 9.16 1.94 15.26
C SER A 188 9.89 0.59 15.23
N TYR A 189 9.96 -0.05 14.06
CA TYR A 189 10.66 -1.32 13.88
C TYR A 189 12.17 -1.13 13.78
N THR A 190 12.77 -0.50 14.79
CA THR A 190 14.21 -0.58 15.04
C THR A 190 14.65 -1.98 15.48
N HIS A 191 13.74 -2.95 15.56
CA HIS A 191 14.02 -4.31 16.01
C HIS A 191 13.76 -5.40 14.96
N LEU A 192 13.48 -5.04 13.69
CA LEU A 192 13.48 -6.00 12.58
C LEU A 192 14.85 -5.97 11.85
N THR A 193 15.92 -5.84 12.61
CA THR A 193 17.26 -6.15 12.14
C THR A 193 17.57 -7.59 12.48
N LEU A 194 17.71 -8.41 11.42
CA LEU A 194 18.35 -9.74 11.34
C LEU A 194 17.54 -10.89 11.91
#